data_bac6b41b5dfb61fec2f3fcc82d8216ab
#
_entry.id   bac6b41b5dfb61fec2f3fcc82d8216ab
#
_cell.length_a   1.000
_cell.length_b   1.000
_cell.length_c   1.000
_cell.angle_alpha   90.00
_cell.angle_beta   90.00
_cell.angle_gamma   90.00
#
_symmetry.space_group_name_H-M   'P 1'
#
loop_
_entity.id
_entity.type
_entity.pdbx_description
1 polymer ?
#
loop_
_entity_poly.entity_id
_entity_poly.type
_entity_poly.pdbx_seq_one_letter_code
_entity_poly.pdbx_strand_id
1 'polypeptide(L)'
;MLGIIGDVVQDVVVWMEEPMRPATDTKSSIVMTRGGSAANVAAFAGPRYPTRFIGCVGDDIGGYAVGQELGSHDVEVKFQIRDTTGMIVVLIDDAGERMMFPSRGASGKLEPIDEAWLDGIELLHITGYSLQEDPTASSTIDAARRVKASGGELSLDISSTGMIDLYGLERFKALVKELRPDFISANADESRMLDLT
;
A
#
# COMPACT_ATOMS: atom_id res chain seq x y z
N MET A 1 1.33 11.82 -15.91
CA MET A 1 2.06 10.92 -14.99
C MET A 1 1.07 10.27 -14.02
N LEU A 2 1.24 8.99 -13.70
CA LEU A 2 0.52 8.30 -12.63
C LEU A 2 1.24 8.52 -11.30
N GLY A 3 0.57 9.10 -10.32
CA GLY A 3 1.02 9.15 -8.93
C GLY A 3 0.39 8.03 -8.12
N ILE A 4 1.15 7.42 -7.22
CA ILE A 4 0.63 6.37 -6.32
C ILE A 4 1.08 6.70 -4.91
N ILE A 5 0.13 6.80 -3.99
CA ILE A 5 0.41 7.03 -2.56
C ILE A 5 -0.05 5.85 -1.75
N GLY A 6 0.83 5.33 -0.91
CA GLY A 6 0.40 4.34 0.08
C GLY A 6 1.49 3.45 0.62
N ASP A 7 1.05 2.27 1.04
CA ASP A 7 1.85 1.30 1.75
C ASP A 7 2.94 0.67 0.88
N VAL A 8 4.11 0.57 1.48
CA VAL A 8 5.23 -0.24 1.02
C VAL A 8 5.85 -0.92 2.22
N VAL A 9 6.03 -2.22 2.13
CA VAL A 9 6.58 -3.06 3.18
C VAL A 9 7.51 -4.11 2.58
N GLN A 10 8.29 -4.76 3.43
CA GLN A 10 9.03 -5.95 3.04
C GLN A 10 8.25 -7.20 3.43
N ASP A 11 7.92 -8.06 2.48
CA ASP A 11 7.33 -9.35 2.74
C ASP A 11 8.43 -10.39 2.92
N VAL A 12 8.35 -11.16 4.01
CA VAL A 12 9.17 -12.34 4.28
C VAL A 12 8.26 -13.56 4.17
N VAL A 13 8.32 -14.22 3.02
CA VAL A 13 7.49 -15.39 2.73
C VAL A 13 8.24 -16.65 3.13
N VAL A 14 7.68 -17.40 4.07
CA VAL A 14 8.23 -18.65 4.60
C VAL A 14 7.35 -19.81 4.14
N TRP A 15 7.85 -20.59 3.20
CA TRP A 15 7.22 -21.84 2.75
C TRP A 15 7.70 -22.98 3.64
N MET A 16 6.83 -23.51 4.49
CA MET A 16 7.15 -24.64 5.34
C MET A 16 7.12 -25.93 4.51
N GLU A 17 8.24 -26.68 4.51
CA GLU A 17 8.37 -27.96 3.79
C GLU A 17 7.99 -29.16 4.67
N GLU A 18 7.68 -28.92 5.91
CA GLU A 18 7.23 -29.87 6.92
C GLU A 18 6.35 -29.17 7.97
N PRO A 19 5.51 -29.87 8.74
CA PRO A 19 4.75 -29.28 9.82
C PRO A 19 5.64 -28.60 10.85
N MET A 20 5.19 -27.41 11.31
CA MET A 20 5.90 -26.63 12.32
C MET A 20 6.20 -27.47 13.57
N ARG A 21 7.46 -27.52 14.00
CA ARG A 21 7.91 -28.25 15.17
C ARG A 21 8.30 -27.28 16.27
N PRO A 22 7.59 -27.26 17.41
CA PRO A 22 7.96 -26.42 18.55
C PRO A 22 9.36 -26.75 19.10
N ALA A 23 10.09 -25.70 19.50
CA ALA A 23 11.41 -25.78 20.16
C ALA A 23 12.53 -26.44 19.34
N THR A 24 12.38 -26.54 18.02
CA THR A 24 13.41 -27.03 17.12
C THR A 24 13.26 -26.39 15.72
N ASP A 25 14.16 -26.71 14.79
CA ASP A 25 14.11 -26.21 13.44
C ASP A 25 12.97 -26.82 12.66
N THR A 26 12.31 -26.02 11.83
CA THR A 26 11.34 -26.46 10.82
C THR A 26 11.93 -26.17 9.45
N LYS A 27 12.08 -27.19 8.61
CA LYS A 27 12.60 -27.06 7.26
C LYS A 27 11.69 -26.12 6.44
N SER A 28 12.27 -25.10 5.82
CA SER A 28 11.53 -24.07 5.09
C SER A 28 12.37 -23.42 4.00
N SER A 29 11.70 -22.90 3.00
CA SER A 29 12.26 -21.99 2.00
C SER A 29 11.80 -20.57 2.32
N ILE A 30 12.73 -19.61 2.33
CA ILE A 30 12.42 -18.23 2.70
C ILE A 30 12.78 -17.30 1.54
N VAL A 31 11.82 -16.46 1.15
CA VAL A 31 12.01 -15.42 0.13
C VAL A 31 11.62 -14.07 0.71
N MET A 32 12.45 -13.07 0.45
CA MET A 32 12.15 -11.68 0.76
C MET A 32 11.75 -10.96 -0.52
N THR A 33 10.67 -10.22 -0.48
CA THR A 33 10.15 -9.48 -1.62
C THR A 33 9.48 -8.19 -1.17
N ARG A 34 9.23 -7.29 -2.10
CA ARG A 34 8.42 -6.11 -1.83
C ARG A 34 6.96 -6.53 -1.62
N GLY A 35 6.34 -5.98 -0.60
CA GLY A 35 4.91 -6.00 -0.34
C GLY A 35 4.31 -4.60 -0.31
N GLY A 36 3.03 -4.55 0.03
CA GLY A 36 2.23 -3.34 0.05
C GLY A 36 1.35 -3.20 -1.19
N SER A 37 0.06 -2.94 -0.99
CA SER A 37 -0.91 -2.84 -2.09
C SER A 37 -0.53 -1.72 -3.06
N ALA A 38 -0.25 -0.53 -2.56
CA ALA A 38 0.13 0.61 -3.36
C ALA A 38 1.45 0.38 -4.12
N ALA A 39 2.46 -0.18 -3.45
CA ALA A 39 3.74 -0.50 -4.07
C ALA A 39 3.62 -1.56 -5.17
N ASN A 40 2.70 -2.52 -5.02
CA ASN A 40 2.40 -3.50 -6.06
C ASN A 40 1.85 -2.82 -7.33
N VAL A 41 0.89 -1.90 -7.18
CA VAL A 41 0.35 -1.14 -8.32
C VAL A 41 1.47 -0.36 -9.01
N ALA A 42 2.36 0.28 -8.25
CA ALA A 42 3.48 1.05 -8.82
C ALA A 42 4.41 0.17 -9.67
N ALA A 43 4.82 -0.98 -9.16
CA ALA A 43 5.71 -1.89 -9.88
C ALA A 43 5.08 -2.48 -11.15
N PHE A 44 3.76 -2.70 -11.17
CA PHE A 44 3.05 -3.13 -12.37
C PHE A 44 2.85 -2.00 -13.40
N ALA A 45 2.67 -0.77 -12.93
CA ALA A 45 2.45 0.39 -13.78
C ALA A 45 3.76 0.92 -14.42
N GLY A 46 4.84 1.01 -13.63
CA GLY A 46 6.09 1.68 -14.02
C GLY A 46 6.65 1.25 -15.38
N PRO A 47 6.73 -0.05 -15.72
CA PRO A 47 7.23 -0.50 -17.03
C PRO A 47 6.34 -0.08 -18.23
N ARG A 48 5.17 0.49 -17.98
CA ARG A 48 4.15 0.77 -19.00
C ARG A 48 3.77 2.24 -19.09
N TYR A 49 3.95 2.98 -17.99
CA TYR A 49 3.53 4.38 -17.91
C TYR A 49 4.40 5.15 -16.90
N PRO A 50 4.76 6.41 -17.17
CA PRO A 50 5.52 7.23 -16.23
C PRO A 50 4.84 7.25 -14.86
N THR A 51 5.46 6.60 -13.87
CA THR A 51 4.87 6.33 -12.55
C THR A 51 5.75 6.89 -11.45
N ARG A 52 5.14 7.60 -10.50
CA ARG A 52 5.76 8.05 -9.25
C ARG A 52 5.09 7.38 -8.06
N PHE A 53 5.89 6.76 -7.21
CA PHE A 53 5.45 6.22 -5.93
C PHE A 53 5.84 7.14 -4.78
N ILE A 54 4.90 7.45 -3.89
CA ILE A 54 5.09 8.26 -2.70
C ILE A 54 4.72 7.41 -1.48
N GLY A 55 5.65 7.25 -0.55
CA GLY A 55 5.45 6.43 0.65
C GLY A 55 6.42 6.78 1.76
N CYS A 56 6.44 5.94 2.80
CA CYS A 56 7.32 6.10 3.95
C CYS A 56 8.01 4.79 4.29
N VAL A 57 9.33 4.84 4.48
CA VAL A 57 10.17 3.68 4.84
C VAL A 57 11.15 4.06 5.95
N GLY A 58 11.81 3.08 6.53
CA GLY A 58 12.90 3.27 7.49
C GLY A 58 14.23 3.57 6.80
N ASP A 59 15.17 4.15 7.57
CA ASP A 59 16.58 4.22 7.19
C ASP A 59 17.26 2.87 7.52
N ASP A 60 16.84 1.84 6.79
CA ASP A 60 17.26 0.46 7.03
C ASP A 60 17.39 -0.35 5.72
N ILE A 61 17.87 -1.59 5.84
CA ILE A 61 18.07 -2.49 4.69
C ILE A 61 16.75 -2.74 3.95
N GLY A 62 15.62 -2.84 4.68
CA GLY A 62 14.30 -3.04 4.10
C GLY A 62 13.89 -1.86 3.22
N GLY A 63 14.01 -0.63 3.73
CA GLY A 63 13.71 0.60 2.98
C GLY A 63 14.57 0.74 1.73
N TYR A 64 15.87 0.45 1.85
CA TYR A 64 16.75 0.43 0.69
C TYR A 64 16.34 -0.62 -0.35
N ALA A 65 16.07 -1.86 0.09
CA ALA A 65 15.72 -2.96 -0.80
C ALA A 65 14.43 -2.70 -1.58
N VAL A 66 13.36 -2.26 -0.91
CA VAL A 66 12.08 -1.96 -1.59
C VAL A 66 12.19 -0.76 -2.54
N GLY A 67 13.02 0.23 -2.18
CA GLY A 67 13.29 1.38 -3.06
C GLY A 67 14.04 0.98 -4.34
N GLN A 68 15.06 0.11 -4.22
CA GLN A 68 15.79 -0.41 -5.38
C GLN A 68 14.89 -1.28 -6.27
N GLU A 69 14.04 -2.11 -5.67
CA GLU A 69 13.11 -2.94 -6.43
C GLU A 69 12.11 -2.09 -7.21
N LEU A 70 11.48 -1.08 -6.59
CA LEU A 70 10.59 -0.15 -7.31
C LEU A 70 11.32 0.59 -8.43
N GLY A 71 12.53 1.07 -8.19
CA GLY A 71 13.34 1.71 -9.21
C GLY A 71 13.67 0.80 -10.39
N SER A 72 13.86 -0.51 -10.15
CA SER A 72 14.09 -1.51 -11.21
C SER A 72 12.86 -1.76 -12.09
N HIS A 73 11.69 -1.30 -11.66
CA HIS A 73 10.44 -1.30 -12.42
C HIS A 73 10.11 0.08 -13.03
N ASP A 74 11.12 0.91 -13.29
CA ASP A 74 10.96 2.25 -13.88
C ASP A 74 10.04 3.20 -13.07
N VAL A 75 9.96 3.01 -11.75
CA VAL A 75 9.17 3.85 -10.85
C VAL A 75 10.05 4.96 -10.27
N GLU A 76 9.62 6.22 -10.40
CA GLU A 76 10.20 7.33 -9.65
C GLU A 76 9.78 7.23 -8.18
N VAL A 77 10.73 7.02 -7.28
CA VAL A 77 10.44 6.79 -5.86
C VAL A 77 10.65 8.06 -5.05
N LYS A 78 9.65 8.44 -4.25
CA LYS A 78 9.68 9.53 -3.27
C LYS A 78 9.36 8.95 -1.89
N PHE A 79 10.39 8.73 -1.08
CA PHE A 79 10.22 8.25 0.27
C PHE A 79 10.44 9.34 1.31
N GLN A 80 9.52 9.43 2.27
CA GLN A 80 9.86 9.95 3.59
C GLN A 80 10.58 8.86 4.40
N ILE A 81 11.59 9.25 5.15
CA ILE A 81 12.39 8.32 5.96
C ILE A 81 12.02 8.52 7.42
N ARG A 82 11.42 7.50 8.04
CA ARG A 82 10.96 7.52 9.43
C ARG A 82 10.91 6.11 10.00
N ASP A 83 11.12 5.96 11.31
CA ASP A 83 10.96 4.69 12.00
C ASP A 83 11.73 3.50 11.34
N THR A 84 11.16 2.31 11.38
CA THR A 84 11.62 1.10 10.68
C THR A 84 10.70 0.77 9.51
N THR A 85 11.25 0.24 8.45
CA THR A 85 10.46 -0.23 7.30
C THR A 85 9.44 -1.27 7.73
N GLY A 86 8.20 -1.13 7.27
CA GLY A 86 7.16 -2.11 7.53
C GLY A 86 7.55 -3.49 7.02
N MET A 87 7.13 -4.54 7.73
CA MET A 87 7.42 -5.92 7.37
C MET A 87 6.19 -6.80 7.58
N ILE A 88 5.96 -7.73 6.67
CA ILE A 88 4.94 -8.77 6.83
C ILE A 88 5.63 -10.12 6.73
N VAL A 89 5.52 -10.94 7.79
CA VAL A 89 5.93 -12.34 7.72
C VAL A 89 4.72 -13.16 7.28
N VAL A 90 4.88 -13.92 6.21
CA VAL A 90 3.84 -14.80 5.65
C VAL A 90 4.32 -16.24 5.79
N LEU A 91 3.67 -17.00 6.66
CA LEU A 91 3.90 -18.43 6.77
C LEU A 91 2.91 -19.14 5.84
N ILE A 92 3.42 -20.06 5.02
CA ILE A 92 2.60 -20.87 4.12
C ILE A 92 2.90 -22.34 4.46
N ASP A 93 1.86 -23.10 4.79
CA ASP A 93 1.99 -24.52 5.10
C ASP A 93 1.93 -25.39 3.82
N ASP A 94 2.04 -26.70 4.00
CA ASP A 94 2.01 -27.70 2.93
C ASP A 94 0.63 -27.82 2.25
N ALA A 95 -0.44 -27.36 2.90
CA ALA A 95 -1.78 -27.24 2.32
C ALA A 95 -1.96 -25.94 1.53
N GLY A 96 -1.01 -25.01 1.59
CA GLY A 96 -1.09 -23.69 0.98
C GLY A 96 -1.86 -22.66 1.81
N GLU A 97 -2.21 -22.99 3.06
CA GLU A 97 -2.85 -22.04 3.96
C GLU A 97 -1.85 -20.98 4.44
N ARG A 98 -2.32 -19.73 4.51
CA ARG A 98 -1.47 -18.59 4.82
C ARG A 98 -1.79 -18.01 6.19
N MET A 99 -0.76 -17.79 6.98
CA MET A 99 -0.80 -17.01 8.21
C MET A 99 0.08 -15.77 8.05
N MET A 100 -0.46 -14.59 8.32
CA MET A 100 0.23 -13.32 8.09
C MET A 100 0.43 -12.57 9.41
N PHE A 101 1.64 -12.03 9.58
CA PHE A 101 2.03 -11.23 10.74
C PHE A 101 2.47 -9.84 10.26
N PRO A 102 1.53 -8.90 10.14
CA PRO A 102 1.84 -7.57 9.66
C PRO A 102 2.43 -6.69 10.76
N SER A 103 3.53 -6.01 10.46
CA SER A 103 4.07 -4.88 11.19
C SER A 103 4.19 -3.71 10.24
N ARG A 104 3.30 -2.71 10.37
CA ARG A 104 3.21 -1.61 9.39
C ARG A 104 4.42 -0.68 9.40
N GLY A 105 5.07 -0.51 10.57
CA GLY A 105 6.25 0.34 10.69
C GLY A 105 6.04 1.73 10.09
N ALA A 106 7.02 2.16 9.30
CA ALA A 106 7.02 3.46 8.62
C ALA A 106 5.87 3.63 7.61
N SER A 107 5.29 2.56 7.05
CA SER A 107 4.23 2.69 6.04
C SER A 107 2.95 3.35 6.57
N GLY A 108 2.75 3.37 7.88
CA GLY A 108 1.67 4.10 8.55
C GLY A 108 2.04 5.52 9.01
N LYS A 109 3.23 6.04 8.66
CA LYS A 109 3.78 7.29 9.20
C LYS A 109 4.10 8.34 8.12
N LEU A 110 3.39 8.30 7.01
CA LEU A 110 3.52 9.29 5.95
C LEU A 110 2.95 10.63 6.43
N GLU A 111 3.82 11.59 6.60
CA GLU A 111 3.53 12.98 6.98
C GLU A 111 3.11 13.81 5.76
N PRO A 112 2.71 15.09 5.93
CA PRO A 112 2.34 15.94 4.81
C PRO A 112 3.33 15.88 3.65
N ILE A 113 2.79 15.70 2.45
CA ILE A 113 3.57 15.47 1.22
C ILE A 113 4.00 16.81 0.65
N ASP A 114 5.29 16.90 0.27
CA ASP A 114 5.84 18.05 -0.43
C ASP A 114 5.06 18.29 -1.74
N GLU A 115 4.71 19.55 -2.00
CA GLU A 115 3.97 19.96 -3.19
C GLU A 115 4.68 19.52 -4.48
N ALA A 116 6.01 19.66 -4.52
CA ALA A 116 6.81 19.25 -5.68
C ALA A 116 6.73 17.74 -5.97
N TRP A 117 6.34 16.91 -5.01
CA TRP A 117 6.13 15.47 -5.25
C TRP A 117 4.82 15.18 -5.96
N LEU A 118 3.89 16.14 -5.99
CA LEU A 118 2.61 16.01 -6.69
C LEU A 118 2.64 16.64 -8.10
N ASP A 119 3.72 17.34 -8.45
CA ASP A 119 3.83 18.01 -9.75
C ASP A 119 3.75 17.00 -10.90
N GLY A 120 2.91 17.32 -11.90
CA GLY A 120 2.72 16.53 -13.10
C GLY A 120 1.91 15.26 -12.94
N ILE A 121 1.29 15.03 -11.75
CA ILE A 121 0.37 13.91 -11.55
C ILE A 121 -0.97 14.24 -12.20
N GLU A 122 -1.34 13.44 -13.19
CA GLU A 122 -2.61 13.54 -13.95
C GLU A 122 -3.65 12.59 -13.37
N LEU A 123 -3.22 11.42 -12.86
CA LEU A 123 -4.04 10.45 -12.16
C LEU A 123 -3.32 10.07 -10.86
N LEU A 124 -3.98 10.27 -9.72
CA LEU A 124 -3.50 9.79 -8.43
C LEU A 124 -4.23 8.50 -8.06
N HIS A 125 -3.48 7.44 -7.80
CA HIS A 125 -4.00 6.20 -7.22
C HIS A 125 -3.70 6.13 -5.73
N ILE A 126 -4.73 5.83 -4.94
CA ILE A 126 -4.63 5.61 -3.49
C ILE A 126 -5.32 4.31 -3.12
N THR A 127 -4.91 3.71 -2.00
CA THR A 127 -5.51 2.48 -1.48
C THR A 127 -6.28 2.77 -0.19
N GLY A 128 -7.30 1.98 0.11
CA GLY A 128 -8.03 2.06 1.37
C GLY A 128 -7.13 1.90 2.59
N TYR A 129 -6.06 1.11 2.47
CA TYR A 129 -5.07 0.98 3.54
C TYR A 129 -4.37 2.31 3.89
N SER A 130 -4.22 3.22 2.93
CA SER A 130 -3.63 4.54 3.14
C SER A 130 -4.57 5.52 3.85
N LEU A 131 -5.85 5.17 3.99
CA LEU A 131 -6.88 5.99 4.62
C LEU A 131 -7.19 5.54 6.06
N GLN A 132 -6.50 4.52 6.58
CA GLN A 132 -6.86 3.84 7.81
C GLN A 132 -6.50 4.64 9.07
N GLU A 133 -5.32 5.21 9.12
CA GLU A 133 -4.75 5.84 10.31
C GLU A 133 -3.94 7.09 9.97
N ASP A 134 -3.99 8.09 10.86
CA ASP A 134 -3.10 9.24 10.80
C ASP A 134 -1.67 8.88 11.25
N PRO A 135 -0.65 9.59 10.71
CA PRO A 135 -0.73 10.74 9.80
C PRO A 135 -0.95 10.40 8.33
N THR A 136 -0.81 9.12 7.93
CA THR A 136 -0.89 8.69 6.53
C THR A 136 -2.24 9.02 5.90
N ALA A 137 -3.34 8.84 6.64
CA ALA A 137 -4.68 9.12 6.15
C ALA A 137 -4.87 10.60 5.79
N SER A 138 -4.55 11.49 6.72
CA SER A 138 -4.64 12.94 6.49
C SER A 138 -3.75 13.40 5.35
N SER A 139 -2.52 12.89 5.26
CA SER A 139 -1.56 13.23 4.21
C SER A 139 -2.03 12.76 2.83
N THR A 140 -2.61 11.56 2.75
CA THR A 140 -3.15 10.99 1.51
C THR A 140 -4.40 11.75 1.05
N ILE A 141 -5.30 12.08 1.97
CA ILE A 141 -6.53 12.85 1.68
C ILE A 141 -6.17 14.26 1.18
N ASP A 142 -5.21 14.92 1.84
CA ASP A 142 -4.74 16.24 1.42
C ASP A 142 -4.14 16.19 0.01
N ALA A 143 -3.28 15.23 -0.27
CA ALA A 143 -2.71 15.04 -1.59
C ALA A 143 -3.78 14.78 -2.66
N ALA A 144 -4.78 13.94 -2.37
CA ALA A 144 -5.89 13.68 -3.29
C ALA A 144 -6.69 14.96 -3.59
N ARG A 145 -6.96 15.79 -2.59
CA ARG A 145 -7.63 17.09 -2.78
C ARG A 145 -6.80 18.04 -3.64
N ARG A 146 -5.48 18.12 -3.40
CA ARG A 146 -4.57 18.97 -4.20
C ARG A 146 -4.49 18.54 -5.66
N VAL A 147 -4.36 17.25 -5.93
CA VAL A 147 -4.34 16.73 -7.29
C VAL A 147 -5.66 17.02 -8.01
N LYS A 148 -6.80 16.79 -7.35
CA LYS A 148 -8.12 17.13 -7.95
C LYS A 148 -8.28 18.64 -8.16
N ALA A 149 -7.80 19.47 -7.26
CA ALA A 149 -7.85 20.93 -7.41
C ALA A 149 -7.00 21.44 -8.58
N SER A 150 -5.93 20.74 -8.94
CA SER A 150 -5.11 21.04 -10.14
C SER A 150 -5.65 20.42 -11.44
N GLY A 151 -6.82 19.77 -11.40
CA GLY A 151 -7.47 19.17 -12.57
C GLY A 151 -7.11 17.73 -12.85
N GLY A 152 -6.38 17.06 -11.96
CA GLY A 152 -6.08 15.63 -12.04
C GLY A 152 -7.26 14.75 -11.60
N GLU A 153 -7.17 13.47 -11.91
CA GLU A 153 -8.13 12.42 -11.57
C GLU A 153 -7.69 11.61 -10.34
N LEU A 154 -8.63 10.98 -9.66
CA LEU A 154 -8.40 10.14 -8.49
C LEU A 154 -8.90 8.71 -8.74
N SER A 155 -8.03 7.73 -8.53
CA SER A 155 -8.35 6.31 -8.46
C SER A 155 -8.24 5.81 -7.03
N LEU A 156 -9.26 5.11 -6.54
CA LEU A 156 -9.29 4.50 -5.22
C LEU A 156 -9.49 2.99 -5.32
N ASP A 157 -8.53 2.22 -4.80
CA ASP A 157 -8.72 0.80 -4.49
C ASP A 157 -9.27 0.65 -3.07
N ILE A 158 -10.38 -0.07 -2.93
CA ILE A 158 -11.06 -0.23 -1.62
C ILE A 158 -10.24 -1.09 -0.66
N SER A 159 -9.42 -2.00 -1.18
CA SER A 159 -8.41 -2.82 -0.50
C SER A 159 -8.93 -3.98 0.34
N SER A 160 -9.88 -3.80 1.27
CA SER A 160 -10.30 -4.87 2.19
C SER A 160 -11.60 -4.55 2.94
N THR A 161 -12.51 -5.52 3.00
CA THR A 161 -13.71 -5.43 3.87
C THR A 161 -13.32 -5.27 5.35
N GLY A 162 -12.28 -5.96 5.81
CA GLY A 162 -11.78 -5.83 7.19
C GLY A 162 -11.26 -4.42 7.51
N MET A 163 -10.68 -3.72 6.53
CA MET A 163 -10.29 -2.33 6.69
C MET A 163 -11.52 -1.42 6.80
N ILE A 164 -12.57 -1.65 5.98
CA ILE A 164 -13.82 -0.89 6.04
C ILE A 164 -14.49 -1.07 7.41
N ASP A 165 -14.53 -2.28 7.94
CA ASP A 165 -15.10 -2.57 9.26
C ASP A 165 -14.36 -1.81 10.38
N LEU A 166 -13.02 -1.82 10.35
CA LEU A 166 -12.20 -1.08 11.32
C LEU A 166 -12.37 0.44 11.20
N TYR A 167 -12.48 0.96 10.00
CA TYR A 167 -12.69 2.38 9.74
C TYR A 167 -14.12 2.83 10.14
N GLY A 168 -15.09 1.94 10.03
CA GLY A 168 -16.52 2.16 10.17
C GLY A 168 -17.18 2.46 8.82
N LEU A 169 -18.10 1.59 8.40
CA LEU A 169 -18.72 1.60 7.08
C LEU A 169 -19.27 2.98 6.67
N GLU A 170 -20.08 3.59 7.52
CA GLU A 170 -20.73 4.88 7.19
C GLU A 170 -19.71 6.02 7.09
N ARG A 171 -18.68 5.99 7.93
CA ARG A 171 -17.57 6.95 7.88
C ARG A 171 -16.77 6.79 6.60
N PHE A 172 -16.52 5.55 6.17
CA PHE A 172 -15.79 5.27 4.95
C PHE A 172 -16.60 5.67 3.72
N LYS A 173 -17.91 5.35 3.66
CA LYS A 173 -18.84 5.83 2.60
C LYS A 173 -18.84 7.35 2.50
N ALA A 174 -18.89 8.05 3.63
CA ALA A 174 -18.84 9.50 3.66
C ALA A 174 -17.54 10.05 3.08
N LEU A 175 -16.39 9.43 3.42
CA LEU A 175 -15.08 9.81 2.88
C LEU A 175 -15.00 9.57 1.38
N VAL A 176 -15.44 8.41 0.88
CA VAL A 176 -15.46 8.11 -0.56
C VAL A 176 -16.32 9.13 -1.31
N LYS A 177 -17.48 9.47 -0.75
CA LYS A 177 -18.36 10.50 -1.31
C LYS A 177 -17.73 11.90 -1.31
N GLU A 178 -16.94 12.23 -0.30
CA GLU A 178 -16.22 13.50 -0.22
C GLU A 178 -15.08 13.57 -1.23
N LEU A 179 -14.25 12.53 -1.30
CA LEU A 179 -13.11 12.46 -2.20
C LEU A 179 -13.52 12.40 -3.68
N ARG A 180 -14.72 11.87 -3.96
CA ARG A 180 -15.27 11.74 -5.31
C ARG A 180 -14.26 11.15 -6.29
N PRO A 181 -13.77 9.92 -6.06
CA PRO A 181 -12.85 9.28 -6.97
C PRO A 181 -13.51 9.14 -8.36
N ASP A 182 -12.70 9.29 -9.41
CA ASP A 182 -13.11 9.13 -10.78
C ASP A 182 -13.14 7.64 -11.17
N PHE A 183 -12.32 6.84 -10.47
CA PHE A 183 -12.27 5.38 -10.61
C PHE A 183 -12.26 4.70 -9.24
N ILE A 184 -13.03 3.62 -9.10
CA ILE A 184 -13.04 2.77 -7.91
C ILE A 184 -12.73 1.34 -8.33
N SER A 185 -11.74 0.71 -7.69
CA SER A 185 -11.46 -0.71 -7.76
C SER A 185 -11.97 -1.39 -6.48
N ALA A 186 -12.78 -2.42 -6.63
CA ALA A 186 -13.35 -3.17 -5.53
C ALA A 186 -13.61 -4.62 -5.94
N ASN A 187 -13.38 -5.57 -5.06
CA ASN A 187 -13.84 -6.93 -5.26
C ASN A 187 -15.36 -7.05 -5.00
N ALA A 188 -15.93 -8.25 -5.23
CA ALA A 188 -17.37 -8.45 -5.11
C ALA A 188 -17.92 -8.21 -3.68
N ASP A 189 -17.14 -8.52 -2.65
CA ASP A 189 -17.55 -8.34 -1.25
C ASP A 189 -17.48 -6.86 -0.84
N GLU A 190 -16.42 -6.17 -1.21
CA GLU A 190 -16.25 -4.73 -1.01
C GLU A 190 -17.33 -3.94 -1.75
N SER A 191 -17.60 -4.32 -3.00
CA SER A 191 -18.65 -3.69 -3.83
C SER A 191 -20.02 -3.83 -3.19
N ARG A 192 -20.37 -5.02 -2.68
CA ARG A 192 -21.62 -5.24 -1.95
C ARG A 192 -21.71 -4.42 -0.66
N MET A 193 -20.60 -4.36 0.09
CA MET A 193 -20.53 -3.64 1.36
C MET A 193 -20.73 -2.13 1.18
N LEU A 194 -20.23 -1.59 0.07
CA LEU A 194 -20.29 -0.16 -0.25
C LEU A 194 -21.48 0.24 -1.14
N ASP A 195 -22.33 -0.70 -1.57
CA ASP A 195 -23.46 -0.47 -2.49
C ASP A 195 -23.01 0.16 -3.82
N LEU A 196 -21.90 -0.33 -4.40
CA LEU A 196 -21.34 0.18 -5.66
C LEU A 196 -21.98 -0.44 -6.94
N THR A 197 -23.03 -1.22 -6.81
CA THR A 197 -23.70 -1.92 -7.93
C THR A 197 -24.96 -1.20 -8.36
#